data_09404f9d746e2169cb10e6e474179c57
#
_entry.id   09404f9d746e2169cb10e6e474179c57
#
_cell.length_a   1.000
_cell.length_b   1.000
_cell.length_c   1.000
_cell.angle_alpha   90.00
_cell.angle_beta   90.00
_cell.angle_gamma   90.00
#
_symmetry.space_group_name_H-M   'P 1'
#
loop_
_entity.id
_entity.type
_entity.pdbx_description
1 polymer ?
#
loop_
_entity_poly.entity_id
_entity_poly.type
_entity_poly.pdbx_seq_one_letter_code
_entity_poly.pdbx_strand_id
1 'polypeptide(L)'
;LSDCVDRFIIEESTRTFSGEPKELCFEKNKEMFAPFLSRIDYVVVSDDVLCEDGLHVNPAAEKYAPEIPDQPLTHRRDYFQKNHLMDHLKDLKEDDIILFGDLDEIPNPDTLKKVIASYDSSKVYHLAQRNFYVFLNMEEKPVRLHSITGEFPDIPEDQRKWLGTKICSLCS
;
A
#
# COMPACT_ATOMS: atom_id res chain seq x y z
N LEU A 1 -9.81 7.90 -10.44
CA LEU A 1 -9.23 6.57 -10.78
C LEU A 1 -10.27 5.60 -11.37
N SER A 2 -11.54 5.81 -11.11
CA SER A 2 -12.62 4.90 -11.56
C SER A 2 -12.64 4.63 -13.08
N ASP A 3 -12.05 5.51 -13.90
CA ASP A 3 -12.02 5.38 -15.36
C ASP A 3 -10.82 4.56 -15.87
N CYS A 4 -9.92 4.16 -14.99
CA CYS A 4 -8.69 3.45 -15.35
C CYS A 4 -8.31 2.32 -14.38
N VAL A 5 -9.19 2.00 -13.43
CA VAL A 5 -9.02 0.89 -12.49
C VAL A 5 -10.29 0.04 -12.54
N ASP A 6 -10.16 -1.23 -12.84
CA ASP A 6 -11.31 -2.13 -12.97
C ASP A 6 -11.78 -2.67 -11.62
N ARG A 7 -10.86 -2.95 -10.71
CA ARG A 7 -11.10 -3.54 -9.41
C ARG A 7 -10.28 -2.82 -8.33
N PHE A 8 -10.86 -2.61 -7.18
CA PHE A 8 -10.20 -2.07 -5.99
C PHE A 8 -10.19 -3.13 -4.90
N ILE A 9 -9.05 -3.35 -4.28
CA ILE A 9 -8.95 -4.14 -3.07
C ILE A 9 -8.64 -3.16 -1.94
N ILE A 10 -9.54 -3.07 -0.97
CA ILE A 10 -9.38 -2.22 0.21
C ILE A 10 -9.17 -3.13 1.40
N GLU A 11 -7.98 -3.05 1.98
CA GLU A 11 -7.68 -3.78 3.19
C GLU A 11 -7.70 -2.85 4.40
N GLU A 12 -8.36 -3.28 5.46
CA GLU A 12 -8.45 -2.54 6.70
C GLU A 12 -8.24 -3.46 7.91
N SER A 13 -7.33 -3.08 8.80
CA SER A 13 -7.09 -3.82 10.04
C SER A 13 -8.05 -3.38 11.16
N THR A 14 -8.39 -4.30 12.04
CA THR A 14 -9.12 -4.00 13.30
C THR A 14 -8.24 -3.37 14.37
N ARG A 15 -6.93 -3.24 14.11
CA ARG A 15 -5.95 -2.63 15.01
C ARG A 15 -5.15 -1.54 14.33
N THR A 16 -4.69 -0.58 15.12
CA THR A 16 -3.71 0.42 14.70
C THR A 16 -2.31 -0.21 14.61
N PHE A 17 -1.35 0.48 14.02
CA PHE A 17 0.06 0.03 14.03
C PHE A 17 0.65 -0.04 15.44
N SER A 18 0.14 0.73 16.40
CA SER A 18 0.49 0.60 17.82
C SER A 18 -0.17 -0.60 18.52
N GLY A 19 -1.12 -1.27 17.85
CA GLY A 19 -1.82 -2.45 18.36
C GLY A 19 -3.13 -2.17 19.06
N GLU A 20 -3.52 -0.91 19.17
CA GLU A 20 -4.80 -0.54 19.79
C GLU A 20 -5.98 -0.91 18.87
N PRO A 21 -7.10 -1.39 19.45
CA PRO A 21 -8.30 -1.62 18.67
C PRO A 21 -8.77 -0.36 17.95
N LYS A 22 -9.20 -0.49 16.71
CA LYS A 22 -9.78 0.61 15.94
C LYS A 22 -11.06 0.18 15.24
N GLU A 23 -11.90 1.14 14.97
CA GLU A 23 -13.09 0.94 14.17
C GLU A 23 -12.75 0.80 12.68
N LEU A 24 -13.59 0.04 11.97
CA LEU A 24 -13.48 -0.14 10.52
C LEU A 24 -14.10 1.08 9.81
N CYS A 25 -13.25 1.97 9.35
CA CYS A 25 -13.69 3.24 8.74
C CYS A 25 -14.41 3.05 7.41
N PHE A 26 -13.92 2.13 6.56
CA PHE A 26 -14.59 1.85 5.30
C PHE A 26 -15.97 1.26 5.53
N GLU A 27 -16.10 0.25 6.42
CA GLU A 27 -17.40 -0.38 6.70
C GLU A 27 -18.43 0.64 7.22
N LYS A 28 -18.01 1.55 8.09
CA LYS A 28 -18.89 2.63 8.59
C LYS A 28 -19.36 3.61 7.53
N ASN A 29 -18.54 3.83 6.51
CA ASN A 29 -18.78 4.82 5.46
C ASN A 29 -19.11 4.19 4.11
N LYS A 30 -19.37 2.90 4.06
CA LYS A 30 -19.57 2.11 2.86
C LYS A 30 -20.60 2.68 1.91
N GLU A 31 -21.67 3.25 2.44
CA GLU A 31 -22.72 3.88 1.64
C GLU A 31 -22.22 5.04 0.78
N MET A 32 -21.16 5.75 1.21
CA MET A 32 -20.56 6.83 0.41
C MET A 32 -19.92 6.30 -0.88
N PHE A 33 -19.62 5.02 -0.93
CA PHE A 33 -18.99 4.34 -2.06
C PHE A 33 -19.98 3.52 -2.89
N ALA A 34 -21.30 3.69 -2.66
CA ALA A 34 -22.35 2.91 -3.33
C ALA A 34 -22.16 2.73 -4.84
N PRO A 35 -21.79 3.76 -5.64
CA PRO A 35 -21.57 3.61 -7.07
C PRO A 35 -20.40 2.70 -7.46
N PHE A 36 -19.51 2.41 -6.53
CA PHE A 36 -18.27 1.67 -6.78
C PHE A 36 -18.22 0.30 -6.09
N LEU A 37 -19.17 -0.01 -5.21
CA LEU A 37 -19.16 -1.22 -4.38
C LEU A 37 -19.05 -2.52 -5.20
N SER A 38 -19.60 -2.56 -6.41
CA SER A 38 -19.48 -3.73 -7.29
C SER A 38 -18.06 -4.00 -7.80
N ARG A 39 -17.15 -3.06 -7.60
CA ARG A 39 -15.74 -3.16 -7.99
C ARG A 39 -14.79 -3.10 -6.80
N ILE A 40 -15.32 -3.10 -5.58
CA ILE A 40 -14.53 -3.04 -4.35
C ILE A 40 -14.60 -4.40 -3.65
N ASP A 41 -13.46 -5.02 -3.50
CA ASP A 41 -13.26 -6.14 -2.59
C ASP A 41 -12.74 -5.59 -1.27
N TYR A 42 -13.55 -5.74 -0.26
CA TYR A 42 -13.20 -5.26 1.09
C TYR A 42 -12.70 -6.41 1.95
N VAL A 43 -11.50 -6.26 2.46
CA VAL A 43 -10.79 -7.25 3.27
C VAL A 43 -10.56 -6.70 4.67
N VAL A 44 -10.96 -7.47 5.67
CA VAL A 44 -10.73 -7.12 7.08
C VAL A 44 -9.64 -8.02 7.64
N VAL A 45 -8.56 -7.41 8.11
CA VAL A 45 -7.52 -8.09 8.86
C VAL A 45 -7.87 -8.05 10.34
N SER A 46 -8.35 -9.17 10.85
CA SER A 46 -8.74 -9.34 12.26
C SER A 46 -7.57 -9.80 13.14
N ASP A 47 -6.60 -10.49 12.55
CA ASP A 47 -5.42 -11.00 13.26
C ASP A 47 -4.42 -9.89 13.55
N ASP A 48 -3.66 -10.08 14.62
CA ASP A 48 -2.51 -9.24 14.96
C ASP A 48 -1.21 -10.07 14.82
N VAL A 49 -0.09 -9.37 14.72
CA VAL A 49 1.25 -9.98 14.77
C VAL A 49 1.55 -10.66 16.10
N LEU A 50 0.85 -10.27 17.17
CA LEU A 50 0.92 -10.92 18.47
C LEU A 50 -0.34 -11.72 18.76
N CYS A 51 -0.19 -12.83 19.50
CA CYS A 51 -1.29 -13.53 20.12
C CYS A 51 -2.00 -12.63 21.14
N GLU A 52 -3.18 -13.05 21.59
CA GLU A 52 -3.99 -12.31 22.58
C GLU A 52 -3.27 -12.05 23.92
N ASP A 53 -2.27 -12.89 24.25
CA ASP A 53 -1.44 -12.71 25.45
C ASP A 53 -0.47 -11.52 25.33
N GLY A 54 -0.30 -10.95 24.13
CA GLY A 54 0.60 -9.83 23.85
C GLY A 54 2.09 -10.18 23.95
N LEU A 55 2.45 -11.45 24.12
CA LEU A 55 3.82 -11.92 24.37
C LEU A 55 4.37 -12.79 23.23
N HIS A 56 3.51 -13.61 22.64
CA HIS A 56 3.92 -14.54 21.60
C HIS A 56 3.52 -14.05 20.23
N VAL A 57 4.36 -14.33 19.24
CA VAL A 57 4.05 -14.03 17.83
C VAL A 57 2.95 -14.97 17.36
N ASN A 58 1.96 -14.41 16.68
CA ASN A 58 0.91 -15.18 16.05
C ASN A 58 1.51 -15.99 14.88
N PRO A 59 1.38 -17.34 14.86
CA PRO A 59 1.90 -18.14 13.77
C PRO A 59 1.39 -17.73 12.39
N ALA A 60 0.17 -17.21 12.29
CA ALA A 60 -0.36 -16.70 11.04
C ALA A 60 0.40 -15.44 10.56
N ALA A 61 0.91 -14.64 11.50
CA ALA A 61 1.69 -13.45 11.18
C ALA A 61 3.10 -13.76 10.67
N GLU A 62 3.67 -14.91 11.03
CA GLU A 62 4.99 -15.32 10.54
C GLU A 62 5.05 -15.42 9.01
N LYS A 63 3.95 -15.83 8.39
CA LYS A 63 3.84 -15.92 6.93
C LYS A 63 3.96 -14.55 6.24
N TYR A 64 3.38 -13.51 6.84
CA TYR A 64 3.24 -12.20 6.20
C TYR A 64 4.23 -11.16 6.73
N ALA A 65 4.71 -11.34 7.95
CA ALA A 65 5.60 -10.41 8.61
C ALA A 65 6.68 -11.18 9.37
N PRO A 66 7.65 -11.79 8.68
CA PRO A 66 8.78 -12.46 9.33
C PRO A 66 9.50 -11.47 10.24
N GLU A 67 10.08 -11.98 11.32
CA GLU A 67 10.84 -11.15 12.24
C GLU A 67 12.05 -10.54 11.53
N ILE A 68 12.12 -9.24 11.55
CA ILE A 68 13.29 -8.50 11.10
C ILE A 68 13.97 -7.96 12.37
N PRO A 69 15.20 -8.36 12.66
CA PRO A 69 15.92 -7.87 13.83
C PRO A 69 15.91 -6.35 13.90
N ASP A 70 15.75 -5.82 15.10
CA ASP A 70 15.76 -4.38 15.41
C ASP A 70 14.62 -3.54 14.81
N GLN A 71 13.59 -4.17 14.23
CA GLN A 71 12.43 -3.41 13.76
C GLN A 71 11.33 -3.31 14.83
N PRO A 72 10.73 -2.12 15.00
CA PRO A 72 9.60 -1.93 15.90
C PRO A 72 8.40 -2.78 15.49
N LEU A 73 7.60 -3.21 16.46
CA LEU A 73 6.38 -3.97 16.24
C LEU A 73 5.37 -3.25 15.34
N THR A 74 5.40 -1.92 15.35
CA THR A 74 4.60 -1.08 14.46
C THR A 74 4.90 -1.34 12.97
N HIS A 75 6.18 -1.48 12.62
CA HIS A 75 6.58 -1.82 11.24
C HIS A 75 6.20 -3.26 10.89
N ARG A 76 6.28 -4.17 11.86
CA ARG A 76 5.87 -5.55 11.64
C ARG A 76 4.36 -5.65 11.33
N ARG A 77 3.52 -4.84 12.00
CA ARG A 77 2.09 -4.73 11.68
C ARG A 77 1.83 -4.14 10.31
N ASP A 78 2.59 -3.14 9.90
CA ASP A 78 2.51 -2.57 8.55
C ASP A 78 2.85 -3.61 7.48
N TYR A 79 3.94 -4.37 7.65
CA TYR A 79 4.30 -5.44 6.74
C TYR A 79 3.25 -6.57 6.72
N PHE A 80 2.74 -6.94 7.88
CA PHE A 80 1.69 -7.95 7.97
C PHE A 80 0.49 -7.56 7.12
N GLN A 81 -0.01 -6.35 7.28
CA GLN A 81 -1.14 -5.84 6.55
C GLN A 81 -0.85 -5.80 5.04
N LYS A 82 0.27 -5.21 4.63
CA LYS A 82 0.65 -5.10 3.21
C LYS A 82 0.83 -6.47 2.54
N ASN A 83 1.45 -7.42 3.21
CA ASN A 83 1.70 -8.75 2.64
C ASN A 83 0.47 -9.64 2.66
N HIS A 84 -0.46 -9.43 3.58
CA HIS A 84 -1.73 -10.16 3.62
C HIS A 84 -2.56 -9.94 2.34
N LEU A 85 -2.45 -8.76 1.71
CA LEU A 85 -3.08 -8.48 0.41
C LEU A 85 -2.73 -9.50 -0.67
N MET A 86 -1.54 -10.12 -0.62
CA MET A 86 -1.12 -11.12 -1.61
C MET A 86 -2.06 -12.33 -1.68
N ASP A 87 -2.73 -12.68 -0.60
CA ASP A 87 -3.71 -13.78 -0.60
C ASP A 87 -4.98 -13.44 -1.39
N HIS A 88 -5.22 -12.17 -1.66
CA HIS A 88 -6.37 -11.66 -2.41
C HIS A 88 -6.07 -11.35 -3.89
N LEU A 89 -4.85 -11.68 -4.34
CA LEU A 89 -4.40 -11.50 -5.73
C LEU A 89 -4.37 -12.81 -6.53
N LYS A 90 -4.83 -13.92 -5.96
CA LYS A 90 -4.69 -15.27 -6.56
C LYS A 90 -5.47 -15.50 -7.85
N ASP A 91 -6.47 -14.68 -8.12
CA ASP A 91 -7.31 -14.73 -9.30
C ASP A 91 -6.82 -13.81 -10.43
N LEU A 92 -5.77 -13.04 -10.19
CA LEU A 92 -5.14 -12.18 -11.20
C LEU A 92 -4.41 -13.02 -12.25
N LYS A 93 -4.36 -12.49 -13.45
CA LYS A 93 -3.62 -13.04 -14.59
C LYS A 93 -2.25 -12.39 -14.70
N GLU A 94 -1.37 -13.01 -15.47
CA GLU A 94 0.01 -12.51 -15.67
C GLU A 94 0.07 -11.13 -16.35
N ASP A 95 -0.95 -10.80 -17.15
CA ASP A 95 -1.06 -9.53 -17.87
C ASP A 95 -1.84 -8.44 -17.08
N ASP A 96 -2.39 -8.78 -15.93
CA ASP A 96 -3.05 -7.79 -15.08
C ASP A 96 -2.02 -6.81 -14.48
N ILE A 97 -2.38 -5.53 -14.50
CA ILE A 97 -1.56 -4.46 -13.94
C ILE A 97 -2.03 -4.16 -12.52
N ILE A 98 -1.12 -4.29 -11.57
CA ILE A 98 -1.37 -4.03 -10.16
C ILE A 98 -0.92 -2.60 -9.84
N LEU A 99 -1.83 -1.82 -9.25
CA LEU A 99 -1.54 -0.52 -8.67
C LEU A 99 -1.55 -0.67 -7.16
N PHE A 100 -0.39 -0.55 -6.53
CA PHE A 100 -0.22 -0.70 -5.08
C PHE A 100 0.26 0.60 -4.44
N GLY A 101 -0.41 1.05 -3.39
CA GLY A 101 -0.05 2.25 -2.64
C GLY A 101 -0.81 2.35 -1.33
N ASP A 102 -0.34 3.21 -0.46
CA ASP A 102 -1.05 3.56 0.75
C ASP A 102 -2.30 4.39 0.40
N LEU A 103 -3.30 4.42 1.28
CA LEU A 103 -4.62 5.01 0.99
C LEU A 103 -4.56 6.49 0.61
N ASP A 104 -3.58 7.22 1.09
CA ASP A 104 -3.34 8.64 0.82
C ASP A 104 -2.41 8.89 -0.40
N GLU A 105 -1.88 7.83 -0.99
CA GLU A 105 -1.07 7.89 -2.21
C GLU A 105 -1.95 7.86 -3.45
N ILE A 106 -2.54 8.99 -3.81
CA ILE A 106 -3.48 9.09 -4.92
C ILE A 106 -2.75 9.50 -6.21
N PRO A 107 -2.58 8.61 -7.19
CA PRO A 107 -1.91 8.92 -8.44
C PRO A 107 -2.74 9.85 -9.31
N ASN A 108 -2.06 10.68 -10.10
CA ASN A 108 -2.72 11.48 -11.12
C ASN A 108 -3.26 10.56 -12.24
N PRO A 109 -4.57 10.63 -12.58
CA PRO A 109 -5.18 9.72 -13.56
C PRO A 109 -4.56 9.81 -14.95
N ASP A 110 -4.16 11.01 -15.41
CA ASP A 110 -3.55 11.17 -16.74
C ASP A 110 -2.14 10.57 -16.80
N THR A 111 -1.40 10.67 -15.69
CA THR A 111 -0.09 10.01 -15.58
C THR A 111 -0.25 8.50 -15.56
N LEU A 112 -1.20 7.99 -14.80
CA LEU A 112 -1.51 6.56 -14.75
C LEU A 112 -1.87 6.01 -16.13
N LYS A 113 -2.77 6.67 -16.86
CA LYS A 113 -3.15 6.27 -18.23
C LYS A 113 -1.94 6.24 -19.19
N LYS A 114 -1.01 7.17 -19.07
CA LYS A 114 0.22 7.18 -19.87
C LYS A 114 1.13 6.00 -19.55
N VAL A 115 1.29 5.69 -18.26
CA VAL A 115 2.11 4.55 -17.84
C VAL A 115 1.47 3.25 -18.32
N ILE A 116 0.18 3.06 -18.15
CA ILE A 116 -0.56 1.86 -18.61
C ILE A 116 -0.41 1.70 -20.14
N ALA A 117 -0.53 2.77 -20.92
CA ALA A 117 -0.42 2.73 -22.37
C ALA A 117 0.97 2.32 -22.89
N SER A 118 2.02 2.49 -22.09
CA SER A 118 3.39 2.13 -22.41
C SER A 118 4.00 1.12 -21.42
N TYR A 119 3.15 0.36 -20.76
CA TYR A 119 3.55 -0.56 -19.70
C TYR A 119 4.47 -1.68 -20.22
N ASP A 120 5.55 -1.90 -19.51
CA ASP A 120 6.52 -2.98 -19.75
C ASP A 120 6.48 -3.91 -18.52
N SER A 121 5.98 -5.11 -18.69
CA SER A 121 5.78 -6.08 -17.59
C SER A 121 7.07 -6.55 -16.93
N SER A 122 8.23 -6.28 -17.55
CA SER A 122 9.54 -6.59 -16.93
C SER A 122 9.99 -5.53 -15.92
N LYS A 123 9.20 -4.47 -15.72
CA LYS A 123 9.56 -3.31 -14.90
C LYS A 123 8.54 -3.04 -13.80
N VAL A 124 9.05 -2.55 -12.68
CA VAL A 124 8.24 -1.92 -11.64
C VAL A 124 8.34 -0.40 -11.78
N TYR A 125 7.21 0.26 -11.88
CA TYR A 125 7.14 1.71 -11.97
C TYR A 125 6.81 2.31 -10.62
N HIS A 126 7.51 3.36 -10.24
CA HIS A 126 7.17 4.17 -9.07
C HIS A 126 6.66 5.53 -9.52
N LEU A 127 5.50 5.91 -9.06
CA LEU A 127 4.95 7.23 -9.36
C LEU A 127 5.54 8.26 -8.39
N ALA A 128 6.25 9.24 -8.93
CA ALA A 128 6.71 10.38 -8.16
C ALA A 128 5.52 11.27 -7.80
N GLN A 129 5.23 11.40 -6.52
CA GLN A 129 4.09 12.16 -6.01
C GLN A 129 4.54 13.37 -5.21
N ARG A 130 3.65 14.38 -5.14
CA ARG A 130 3.84 15.52 -4.25
C ARG A 130 3.37 15.09 -2.86
N ASN A 131 4.20 15.31 -1.86
CA ASN A 131 3.84 15.05 -0.48
C ASN A 131 3.38 16.35 0.21
N PHE A 132 2.26 16.28 0.90
CA PHE A 132 1.69 17.40 1.63
C PHE A 132 1.58 17.05 3.11
N TYR A 133 2.11 17.90 3.97
CA TYR A 133 2.12 17.68 5.39
C TYR A 133 1.04 18.54 6.07
N VAL A 134 0.11 17.91 6.75
CA VAL A 134 -1.01 18.51 7.51
C VAL A 134 -2.04 19.24 6.62
N PHE A 135 -1.62 20.14 5.73
CA PHE A 135 -2.51 20.92 4.86
C PHE A 135 -2.06 20.92 3.40
N LEU A 136 -3.02 21.02 2.46
CA LEU A 136 -2.73 21.00 1.01
C LEU A 136 -1.86 22.18 0.50
N ASN A 137 -1.63 23.20 1.30
CA ASN A 137 -0.71 24.30 1.00
C ASN A 137 0.67 24.14 1.66
N MET A 138 0.90 23.04 2.37
CA MET A 138 2.18 22.72 3.00
C MET A 138 2.83 21.55 2.26
N GLU A 139 3.24 21.80 1.02
CA GLU A 139 4.01 20.81 0.27
C GLU A 139 5.36 20.59 0.94
N GLU A 140 5.66 19.36 1.26
CA GLU A 140 6.95 18.99 1.82
C GLU A 140 8.02 19.10 0.73
N LYS A 141 9.14 19.78 1.07
CA LYS A 141 10.31 19.75 0.21
C LYS A 141 10.84 18.31 0.12
N PRO A 142 11.41 17.90 -1.02
CA PRO A 142 11.84 16.53 -1.25
C PRO A 142 12.62 15.98 -0.05
N VAL A 143 12.04 15.00 0.62
CA VAL A 143 12.65 14.32 1.77
C VAL A 143 13.68 13.35 1.26
N ARG A 144 14.74 13.13 2.01
CA ARG A 144 15.66 12.02 1.79
C ARG A 144 14.89 10.71 1.84
N LEU A 145 14.72 10.09 0.69
CA LEU A 145 14.28 8.71 0.64
C LEU A 145 15.34 7.85 1.34
N HIS A 146 15.04 7.38 2.53
CA HIS A 146 15.82 6.30 3.13
C HIS A 146 15.43 5.02 2.39
N SER A 147 16.33 4.54 1.56
CA SER A 147 16.21 3.24 0.92
C SER A 147 16.16 2.14 1.98
N ILE A 148 15.12 1.34 1.94
CA ILE A 148 15.08 0.07 2.67
C ILE A 148 16.01 -0.97 1.99
N THR A 149 16.38 -0.74 0.73
CA THR A 149 17.18 -1.66 -0.11
C THR A 149 18.61 -1.18 -0.43
N GLY A 150 19.08 -0.09 0.14
CA GLY A 150 20.51 0.27 0.17
C GLY A 150 21.10 0.97 -1.05
N GLU A 151 20.55 0.91 -2.25
CA GLU A 151 21.12 1.58 -3.42
C GLU A 151 20.03 2.25 -4.26
N PHE A 152 19.81 3.55 -4.00
CA PHE A 152 19.18 4.39 -5.01
C PHE A 152 20.28 4.99 -5.92
N PRO A 153 20.05 5.08 -7.24
CA PRO A 153 20.93 5.87 -8.09
C PRO A 153 21.00 7.30 -7.54
N ASP A 154 22.14 7.96 -7.71
CA ASP A 154 22.37 9.34 -7.28
C ASP A 154 21.37 10.28 -7.95
N ILE A 155 20.18 10.38 -7.36
CA ILE A 155 19.18 11.36 -7.75
C ILE A 155 19.55 12.67 -7.04
N PRO A 156 19.80 13.76 -7.76
CA PRO A 156 20.06 15.06 -7.16
C PRO A 156 18.98 15.44 -6.13
N GLU A 157 19.38 16.06 -5.03
CA GLU A 157 18.51 16.33 -3.89
C GLU A 157 17.27 17.16 -4.26
N ASP A 158 17.40 18.06 -5.22
CA ASP A 158 16.34 18.89 -5.79
C ASP A 158 15.36 18.12 -6.69
N GLN A 159 15.72 16.91 -7.12
CA GLN A 159 14.88 16.02 -7.94
C GLN A 159 14.27 14.86 -7.15
N ARG A 160 14.59 14.73 -5.86
CA ARG A 160 14.05 13.68 -5.01
C ARG A 160 12.60 14.00 -4.70
N LYS A 161 11.69 13.12 -5.12
CA LYS A 161 10.26 13.19 -4.86
C LYS A 161 9.84 11.98 -4.04
N TRP A 162 8.72 12.08 -3.35
CA TRP A 162 8.12 10.91 -2.74
C TRP A 162 7.81 9.88 -3.82
N LEU A 163 8.37 8.68 -3.68
CA LEU A 163 8.07 7.55 -4.55
C LEU A 163 6.95 6.75 -3.92
N GLY A 164 5.73 7.20 -4.18
CA GLY A 164 4.51 6.58 -3.67
C GLY A 164 4.08 5.36 -4.46
N THR A 165 2.85 5.37 -4.92
CA THR A 165 2.19 4.27 -5.64
C THR A 165 3.09 3.53 -6.62
N LYS A 166 3.11 2.22 -6.52
CA LYS A 166 3.84 1.29 -7.38
C LYS A 166 2.93 0.67 -8.42
N ILE A 167 3.45 0.42 -9.62
CA ILE A 167 2.75 -0.27 -10.70
C ILE A 167 3.61 -1.42 -11.14
N CYS A 168 3.08 -2.64 -11.08
CA CYS A 168 3.77 -3.86 -11.46
C CYS A 168 2.79 -4.90 -12.04
N SER A 169 3.30 -6.02 -12.53
CA SER A 169 2.54 -7.23 -12.80
C SER A 169 2.94 -8.35 -11.84
N LEU A 170 2.21 -9.47 -11.85
CA LEU A 170 2.54 -10.61 -11.00
C LEU A 170 3.91 -11.24 -11.31
N CYS A 171 4.44 -11.00 -12.50
CA CYS A 171 5.70 -11.60 -12.98
C CYS A 171 6.89 -10.64 -12.93
N SER A 172 6.74 -9.45 -12.38
CA SER A 172 7.80 -8.44 -12.31
C SER A 172 8.58 -8.47 -11.01
#